data_bd2fc3281e7a9c17f5507a6fd80eeb52
#
_entry.id   bd2fc3281e7a9c17f5507a6fd80eeb52
#
_cell.length_a   1.000
_cell.length_b   1.000
_cell.length_c   1.000
_cell.angle_alpha   90.00
_cell.angle_beta   90.00
_cell.angle_gamma   90.00
#
_symmetry.space_group_name_H-M   'P 1'
#
loop_
_entity.id
_entity.type
_entity.pdbx_description
1 polymer ?
#
loop_
_entity_poly.entity_id
_entity_poly.type
_entity_poly.pdbx_seq_one_letter_code
_entity_poly.pdbx_strand_id
1 'polypeptide(L)'
;MIALNFGTVAGLTGPEQKALDELVRVYSLHQAGNAEKEKYYEGHVALKDVNLGIALPQGIRNLEVGCSWGQKAVDVLAARSMFDGFVSSGGDNAVLNRLIADNRLIAEYGKACRDELKYGCAFATLSADAAIGCKIRFHSPATAAALWSGEKGRIACGLAIIDTVPDEHLTGVWQPRVVNLYMDNAVTVLRRRPDGWNVQRLPHRMGRPLMEPLIWNATSGKPFGRSRLKRSIRTL
;
A
#
# COMPACT_ATOMS: atom_id res chain seq x y z
N MET A 1 2.68 12.70 -6.01
CA MET A 1 1.37 12.34 -5.40
C MET A 1 0.51 11.66 -6.46
N ILE A 2 -0.22 10.59 -6.13
CA ILE A 2 -1.16 9.95 -7.07
C ILE A 2 -2.56 10.50 -6.80
N ALA A 3 -3.18 11.11 -7.80
CA ALA A 3 -4.54 11.63 -7.71
C ALA A 3 -5.54 10.55 -8.17
N LEU A 4 -6.46 10.17 -7.29
CA LEU A 4 -7.54 9.23 -7.61
C LEU A 4 -8.84 10.01 -7.86
N ASN A 5 -9.27 10.06 -9.11
CA ASN A 5 -10.57 10.59 -9.50
C ASN A 5 -11.15 9.68 -10.58
N PHE A 6 -12.16 8.91 -10.22
CA PHE A 6 -12.80 7.96 -11.13
C PHE A 6 -14.15 8.45 -11.63
N GLY A 7 -14.89 9.22 -10.83
CA GLY A 7 -16.28 9.51 -11.10
C GLY A 7 -17.13 8.23 -11.16
N THR A 8 -18.23 8.27 -11.90
CA THR A 8 -19.01 7.05 -12.19
C THR A 8 -18.36 6.27 -13.32
N VAL A 9 -17.94 5.05 -13.04
CA VAL A 9 -17.26 4.18 -14.00
C VAL A 9 -18.29 3.27 -14.69
N ALA A 10 -18.48 3.47 -15.98
CA ALA A 10 -19.36 2.61 -16.76
C ALA A 10 -18.88 1.15 -16.76
N GLY A 11 -19.79 0.21 -16.54
CA GLY A 11 -19.49 -1.23 -16.48
C GLY A 11 -19.21 -1.79 -15.08
N LEU A 12 -19.10 -0.94 -14.04
CA LEU A 12 -19.13 -1.41 -12.66
C LEU A 12 -20.55 -1.70 -12.21
N THR A 13 -20.69 -2.71 -11.35
CA THR A 13 -21.94 -2.95 -10.63
C THR A 13 -22.11 -1.93 -9.51
N GLY A 14 -23.33 -1.72 -9.01
CA GLY A 14 -23.59 -0.81 -7.89
C GLY A 14 -22.71 -1.09 -6.65
N PRO A 15 -22.57 -2.34 -6.18
CA PRO A 15 -21.67 -2.66 -5.09
C PRO A 15 -20.19 -2.38 -5.38
N GLU A 16 -19.71 -2.62 -6.61
CA GLU A 16 -18.33 -2.31 -7.01
C GLU A 16 -18.07 -0.80 -7.04
N GLN A 17 -19.00 -0.01 -7.58
CA GLN A 17 -18.87 1.45 -7.58
C GLN A 17 -18.84 2.00 -6.15
N LYS A 18 -19.73 1.54 -5.28
CA LYS A 18 -19.75 1.94 -3.87
C LYS A 18 -18.44 1.59 -3.16
N ALA A 19 -17.92 0.37 -3.38
CA ALA A 19 -16.64 -0.05 -2.81
C ALA A 19 -15.47 0.82 -3.34
N LEU A 20 -15.47 1.14 -4.64
CA LEU A 20 -14.48 2.00 -5.25
C LEU A 20 -14.49 3.40 -4.61
N ASP A 21 -15.67 4.01 -4.49
CA ASP A 21 -15.82 5.37 -3.90
C ASP A 21 -15.34 5.41 -2.43
N GLU A 22 -15.69 4.40 -1.64
CA GLU A 22 -15.22 4.30 -0.25
C GLU A 22 -13.71 4.09 -0.16
N LEU A 23 -13.13 3.25 -1.01
CA LEU A 23 -11.69 2.98 -1.06
C LEU A 23 -10.90 4.22 -1.50
N VAL A 24 -11.40 4.97 -2.48
CA VAL A 24 -10.83 6.25 -2.91
C VAL A 24 -10.85 7.27 -1.77
N ARG A 25 -11.95 7.34 -1.03
CA ARG A 25 -12.06 8.21 0.15
C ARG A 25 -11.04 7.84 1.23
N VAL A 26 -10.92 6.55 1.57
CA VAL A 26 -9.94 6.05 2.55
C VAL A 26 -8.51 6.32 2.08
N TYR A 27 -8.21 6.03 0.81
CA TYR A 27 -6.91 6.32 0.21
C TYR A 27 -6.54 7.80 0.35
N SER A 28 -7.44 8.70 -0.05
CA SER A 28 -7.23 10.16 0.00
C SER A 28 -7.05 10.68 1.42
N LEU A 29 -7.81 10.14 2.38
CA LEU A 29 -7.72 10.50 3.80
C LEU A 29 -6.33 10.22 4.39
N HIS A 30 -5.66 9.16 3.94
CA HIS A 30 -4.37 8.75 4.47
C HIS A 30 -3.16 9.31 3.71
N GLN A 31 -3.34 9.93 2.55
CA GLN A 31 -2.27 10.44 1.68
C GLN A 31 -1.33 11.43 2.39
N ALA A 32 -1.88 12.45 3.05
CA ALA A 32 -1.08 13.47 3.73
C ALA A 32 -0.21 12.86 4.84
N GLY A 33 -0.81 12.00 5.68
CA GLY A 33 -0.08 11.31 6.74
C GLY A 33 0.96 10.30 6.22
N ASN A 34 0.73 9.69 5.07
CA ASN A 34 1.70 8.80 4.44
C ASN A 34 2.85 9.60 3.83
N ALA A 35 2.58 10.74 3.19
CA ALA A 35 3.61 11.64 2.67
C ALA A 35 4.49 12.22 3.79
N GLU A 36 3.91 12.54 4.96
CA GLU A 36 4.66 12.96 6.15
C GLU A 36 5.63 11.86 6.60
N LYS A 37 5.16 10.62 6.74
CA LYS A 37 6.01 9.48 7.13
C LYS A 37 7.15 9.25 6.14
N GLU A 38 6.89 9.43 4.83
CA GLU A 38 7.91 9.33 3.80
C GLU A 38 9.02 10.36 4.00
N LYS A 39 8.67 11.64 4.20
CA LYS A 39 9.64 12.71 4.49
C LYS A 39 10.50 12.41 5.71
N TYR A 40 9.90 11.91 6.79
CA TYR A 40 10.64 11.52 8.00
C TYR A 40 11.54 10.31 7.78
N TYR A 41 11.11 9.35 6.96
CA TYR A 41 11.92 8.19 6.60
C TYR A 41 13.13 8.61 5.75
N GLU A 42 12.92 9.48 4.76
CA GLU A 42 13.98 10.00 3.87
C GLU A 42 14.88 11.04 4.54
N GLY A 43 14.54 11.51 5.74
CA GLY A 43 15.30 12.52 6.46
C GLY A 43 15.07 13.96 5.98
N HIS A 44 14.10 14.20 5.10
CA HIS A 44 13.73 15.53 4.59
C HIS A 44 12.76 16.24 5.53
N VAL A 45 13.23 16.62 6.72
CA VAL A 45 12.41 17.32 7.71
C VAL A 45 12.77 18.79 7.74
N ALA A 46 11.81 19.67 7.48
CA ALA A 46 12.04 21.11 7.61
C ALA A 46 12.13 21.51 9.09
N LEU A 47 13.01 22.45 9.42
CA LEU A 47 13.23 22.92 10.79
C LEU A 47 11.95 23.41 11.48
N LYS A 48 11.01 23.99 10.72
CA LYS A 48 9.70 24.43 11.20
C LYS A 48 8.81 23.30 11.73
N ASP A 49 9.05 22.06 11.26
CA ASP A 49 8.29 20.87 11.61
C ASP A 49 8.90 20.16 12.85
N VAL A 50 10.07 20.64 13.30
CA VAL A 50 10.76 20.18 14.52
C VAL A 50 10.33 21.05 15.69
N ASN A 51 9.75 20.47 16.72
CA ASN A 51 9.37 21.20 17.91
C ASN A 51 10.59 21.51 18.80
N LEU A 52 11.22 22.65 18.56
CA LEU A 52 12.38 23.12 19.34
C LEU A 52 12.00 23.88 20.60
N GLY A 53 10.70 24.09 20.87
CA GLY A 53 10.23 24.89 21.99
C GLY A 53 10.55 26.40 21.91
N ILE A 54 11.09 26.86 20.76
CA ILE A 54 11.46 28.26 20.52
C ILE A 54 10.84 28.79 19.22
N ALA A 55 10.61 30.11 19.15
CA ALA A 55 10.16 30.75 17.94
C ALA A 55 11.31 30.80 16.90
N LEU A 56 11.06 30.25 15.72
CA LEU A 56 12.04 30.23 14.63
C LEU A 56 11.92 31.49 13.77
N PRO A 57 13.03 32.19 13.47
CA PRO A 57 13.07 33.25 12.47
C PRO A 57 12.61 32.77 11.10
N GLN A 58 11.93 33.63 10.33
CA GLN A 58 11.36 33.25 9.03
C GLN A 58 12.41 32.71 8.03
N GLY A 59 13.63 33.25 8.05
CA GLY A 59 14.69 32.85 7.12
C GLY A 59 15.22 31.44 7.29
N ILE A 60 15.03 30.82 8.46
CA ILE A 60 15.53 29.45 8.73
C ILE A 60 14.42 28.41 8.86
N ARG A 61 13.17 28.80 8.74
CA ARG A 61 12.02 27.87 8.90
C ARG A 61 12.02 26.71 7.91
N ASN A 62 12.49 26.98 6.69
CA ASN A 62 12.51 26.00 5.60
C ASN A 62 13.86 25.28 5.48
N LEU A 63 14.81 25.52 6.41
CA LEU A 63 16.05 24.78 6.42
C LEU A 63 15.75 23.29 6.68
N GLU A 64 16.24 22.42 5.82
CA GLU A 64 16.12 20.98 6.00
C GLU A 64 17.11 20.51 7.06
N VAL A 65 16.61 19.76 8.03
CA VAL A 65 17.42 19.11 9.06
C VAL A 65 17.54 17.63 8.68
N GLY A 66 18.70 17.20 8.25
CA GLY A 66 18.99 15.81 7.94
C GLY A 66 18.97 14.96 9.22
N CYS A 67 17.91 14.17 9.41
CA CYS A 67 17.79 13.24 10.52
C CYS A 67 17.56 11.81 10.02
N SER A 68 18.54 10.93 10.15
CA SER A 68 18.46 9.53 9.69
C SER A 68 17.85 8.57 10.71
N TRP A 69 17.33 9.04 11.84
CA TRP A 69 16.76 8.17 12.87
C TRP A 69 15.49 7.45 12.40
N GLY A 70 14.68 8.12 11.60
CA GLY A 70 13.50 7.51 10.99
C GLY A 70 13.87 6.32 10.11
N GLN A 71 14.86 6.48 9.24
CA GLN A 71 15.37 5.42 8.40
C GLN A 71 15.94 4.27 9.24
N LYS A 72 16.80 4.53 10.20
CA LYS A 72 17.37 3.50 11.08
C LYS A 72 16.30 2.74 11.86
N ALA A 73 15.27 3.43 12.36
CA ALA A 73 14.18 2.79 13.11
C ALA A 73 13.38 1.79 12.26
N VAL A 74 13.32 1.96 10.95
CA VAL A 74 12.66 1.06 10.02
C VAL A 74 13.63 0.01 9.50
N ASP A 75 14.77 0.41 8.93
CA ASP A 75 15.65 -0.48 8.18
C ASP A 75 16.31 -1.55 9.07
N VAL A 76 16.67 -1.23 10.32
CA VAL A 76 17.24 -2.22 11.26
C VAL A 76 16.26 -3.36 11.55
N LEU A 77 14.96 -3.06 11.66
CA LEU A 77 13.95 -4.10 11.88
C LEU A 77 13.61 -4.82 10.58
N ALA A 78 13.48 -4.11 9.48
CA ALA A 78 13.22 -4.71 8.16
C ALA A 78 14.34 -5.69 7.77
N ALA A 79 15.61 -5.35 8.05
CA ALA A 79 16.75 -6.23 7.77
C ALA A 79 16.76 -7.52 8.62
N ARG A 80 16.04 -7.54 9.75
CA ARG A 80 15.87 -8.72 10.60
C ARG A 80 14.62 -9.53 10.27
N SER A 81 13.70 -8.96 9.48
CA SER A 81 12.46 -9.61 9.05
C SER A 81 12.72 -10.30 7.72
N MET A 82 13.27 -11.51 7.77
CA MET A 82 13.59 -12.30 6.58
C MET A 82 12.44 -13.25 6.27
N PHE A 83 12.22 -13.49 4.97
CA PHE A 83 11.31 -14.54 4.52
C PHE A 83 12.10 -15.84 4.32
N ASP A 84 11.88 -16.81 5.19
CA ASP A 84 12.61 -18.08 5.17
C ASP A 84 11.96 -19.14 4.27
N GLY A 85 10.76 -18.88 3.75
CA GLY A 85 10.06 -19.79 2.87
C GLY A 85 8.73 -20.28 3.44
N PHE A 86 8.14 -21.25 2.74
CA PHE A 86 6.94 -21.95 3.18
C PHE A 86 7.30 -23.35 3.66
N VAL A 87 6.62 -23.81 4.70
CA VAL A 87 6.74 -25.18 5.22
C VAL A 87 5.45 -25.92 4.94
N SER A 88 5.55 -27.09 4.32
CA SER A 88 4.42 -28.00 4.09
C SER A 88 4.57 -29.26 4.94
N SER A 89 3.49 -29.70 5.56
CA SER A 89 3.45 -30.95 6.32
C SER A 89 3.64 -32.20 5.45
N GLY A 90 3.39 -32.11 4.15
CA GLY A 90 3.55 -33.21 3.18
C GLY A 90 4.98 -33.43 2.65
N GLY A 91 5.94 -32.63 3.06
CA GLY A 91 7.36 -32.78 2.69
C GLY A 91 7.74 -32.34 1.28
N ASP A 92 6.81 -32.26 0.31
CA ASP A 92 7.08 -31.75 -1.04
C ASP A 92 6.80 -30.26 -1.12
N ASN A 93 7.87 -29.48 -1.13
CA ASN A 93 7.84 -28.03 -1.25
C ASN A 93 8.17 -27.51 -2.67
N ALA A 94 8.28 -28.39 -3.68
CA ALA A 94 8.72 -28.01 -5.02
C ALA A 94 7.83 -26.90 -5.63
N VAL A 95 6.51 -27.04 -5.53
CA VAL A 95 5.54 -26.03 -6.02
C VAL A 95 5.69 -24.71 -5.26
N LEU A 96 5.85 -24.77 -3.94
CA LEU A 96 6.01 -23.59 -3.09
C LEU A 96 7.35 -22.90 -3.36
N ASN A 97 8.43 -23.64 -3.52
CA ASN A 97 9.76 -23.12 -3.86
C ASN A 97 9.74 -22.45 -5.24
N ARG A 98 9.05 -23.04 -6.21
CA ARG A 98 8.86 -22.43 -7.52
C ARG A 98 8.08 -21.12 -7.42
N LEU A 99 6.99 -21.09 -6.64
CA LEU A 99 6.22 -19.87 -6.38
C LEU A 99 7.09 -18.76 -5.78
N ILE A 100 7.97 -19.10 -4.82
CA ILE A 100 8.92 -18.17 -4.22
C ILE A 100 9.87 -17.60 -5.27
N ALA A 101 10.46 -18.46 -6.09
CA ALA A 101 11.43 -18.08 -7.12
C ALA A 101 10.78 -17.21 -8.21
N ASP A 102 9.66 -17.65 -8.78
CA ASP A 102 8.94 -16.99 -9.88
C ASP A 102 8.43 -15.60 -9.47
N ASN A 103 8.08 -15.41 -8.19
CA ASN A 103 7.64 -14.13 -7.65
C ASN A 103 8.76 -13.33 -6.96
N ARG A 104 9.99 -13.86 -6.89
CA ARG A 104 11.12 -13.22 -6.20
C ARG A 104 10.77 -12.81 -4.76
N LEU A 105 10.02 -13.67 -4.06
CA LEU A 105 9.39 -13.33 -2.78
C LEU A 105 10.39 -12.88 -1.72
N ILE A 106 11.60 -13.42 -1.68
CA ILE A 106 12.64 -13.02 -0.72
C ILE A 106 12.95 -11.52 -0.85
N ALA A 107 13.13 -11.04 -2.08
CA ALA A 107 13.44 -9.63 -2.34
C ALA A 107 12.22 -8.71 -2.16
N GLU A 108 11.06 -9.13 -2.66
CA GLU A 108 9.83 -8.34 -2.61
C GLU A 108 9.26 -8.26 -1.19
N TYR A 109 9.38 -9.31 -0.39
CA TYR A 109 8.97 -9.32 1.01
C TYR A 109 9.79 -8.31 1.85
N GLY A 110 11.10 -8.20 1.62
CA GLY A 110 11.93 -7.21 2.31
C GLY A 110 11.49 -5.77 2.06
N LYS A 111 11.00 -5.47 0.84
CA LYS A 111 10.39 -4.16 0.53
C LYS A 111 9.07 -3.97 1.28
N ALA A 112 8.22 -5.01 1.29
CA ALA A 112 6.94 -4.98 2.00
C ALA A 112 7.12 -4.79 3.52
N CYS A 113 8.14 -5.38 4.13
CA CYS A 113 8.48 -5.17 5.55
C CYS A 113 8.86 -3.72 5.84
N ARG A 114 9.61 -3.06 4.95
CA ARG A 114 9.90 -1.63 5.10
C ARG A 114 8.62 -0.80 5.06
N ASP A 115 7.76 -1.06 4.09
CA ASP A 115 6.49 -0.36 3.94
C ASP A 115 5.56 -0.60 5.14
N GLU A 116 5.47 -1.83 5.63
CA GLU A 116 4.72 -2.19 6.83
C GLU A 116 5.20 -1.40 8.05
N LEU A 117 6.49 -1.35 8.31
CA LEU A 117 7.08 -0.61 9.42
C LEU A 117 6.91 0.91 9.26
N LYS A 118 7.10 1.41 8.03
CA LYS A 118 7.01 2.84 7.70
C LYS A 118 5.58 3.36 7.81
N TYR A 119 4.61 2.66 7.23
CA TYR A 119 3.22 3.13 7.18
C TYR A 119 2.31 2.52 8.25
N GLY A 120 2.65 1.33 8.77
CA GLY A 120 1.86 0.54 9.71
C GLY A 120 1.29 -0.73 9.09
N CYS A 121 1.12 -0.76 7.76
CA CYS A 121 0.75 -1.93 6.99
C CYS A 121 1.36 -1.89 5.59
N ALA A 122 1.41 -3.04 4.95
CA ALA A 122 1.58 -3.24 3.52
C ALA A 122 0.51 -4.23 3.05
N PHE A 123 0.31 -4.39 1.75
CA PHE A 123 -0.71 -5.29 1.22
C PHE A 123 -0.08 -6.28 0.25
N ALA A 124 -0.38 -7.56 0.43
CA ALA A 124 -0.08 -8.60 -0.54
C ALA A 124 -1.32 -8.89 -1.40
N THR A 125 -1.17 -8.96 -2.71
CA THR A 125 -2.24 -9.28 -3.64
C THR A 125 -1.90 -10.49 -4.48
N LEU A 126 -2.92 -11.27 -4.81
CA LEU A 126 -2.80 -12.45 -5.66
C LEU A 126 -3.52 -12.19 -6.99
N SER A 127 -2.91 -12.64 -8.09
CA SER A 127 -3.53 -12.62 -9.40
C SER A 127 -3.09 -13.83 -10.22
N ALA A 128 -3.93 -14.29 -11.14
CA ALA A 128 -3.52 -15.28 -12.13
C ALA A 128 -2.52 -14.65 -13.11
N ASP A 129 -1.51 -15.42 -13.48
CA ASP A 129 -0.51 -15.04 -14.47
C ASP A 129 -0.27 -16.21 -15.42
N ALA A 130 -0.28 -15.94 -16.73
CA ALA A 130 -0.17 -17.00 -17.74
C ALA A 130 1.21 -17.69 -17.74
N ALA A 131 2.28 -16.99 -17.35
CA ALA A 131 3.63 -17.52 -17.37
C ALA A 131 3.99 -18.29 -16.11
N ILE A 132 3.57 -17.80 -14.94
CA ILE A 132 3.97 -18.33 -13.63
C ILE A 132 2.81 -18.89 -12.80
N GLY A 133 1.62 -18.93 -13.38
CA GLY A 133 0.38 -19.42 -12.72
C GLY A 133 -0.17 -18.48 -11.68
N CYS A 134 0.59 -18.16 -10.65
CA CYS A 134 0.18 -17.24 -9.58
C CYS A 134 1.19 -16.11 -9.40
N LYS A 135 0.73 -14.87 -9.56
CA LYS A 135 1.51 -13.67 -9.32
C LYS A 135 1.16 -13.09 -7.96
N ILE A 136 2.18 -12.94 -7.12
CA ILE A 136 2.11 -12.27 -5.83
C ILE A 136 2.74 -10.88 -5.98
N ARG A 137 2.04 -9.84 -5.55
CA ARG A 137 2.55 -8.47 -5.55
C ARG A 137 2.36 -7.85 -4.16
N PHE A 138 3.33 -7.06 -3.76
CA PHE A 138 3.24 -6.25 -2.56
C PHE A 138 2.99 -4.79 -2.93
N HIS A 139 2.16 -4.13 -2.15
CA HIS A 139 1.78 -2.72 -2.34
C HIS A 139 1.92 -1.98 -1.02
N SER A 140 2.47 -0.78 -1.09
CA SER A 140 2.45 0.14 0.03
C SER A 140 1.10 0.87 0.15
N PRO A 141 0.76 1.46 1.29
CA PRO A 141 -0.41 2.33 1.43
C PRO A 141 -0.37 3.61 0.58
N ALA A 142 0.77 3.89 -0.07
CA ALA A 142 0.87 4.95 -1.06
C ALA A 142 0.26 4.57 -2.41
N THR A 143 0.07 3.26 -2.68
CA THR A 143 -0.48 2.73 -3.93
C THR A 143 -1.66 1.80 -3.72
N ALA A 144 -2.07 1.54 -2.49
CA ALA A 144 -3.18 0.64 -2.18
C ALA A 144 -4.00 1.13 -0.98
N ALA A 145 -5.25 0.71 -0.93
CA ALA A 145 -6.16 0.91 0.20
C ALA A 145 -7.06 -0.31 0.38
N ALA A 146 -7.53 -0.53 1.60
CA ALA A 146 -8.45 -1.61 1.90
C ALA A 146 -9.46 -1.18 2.96
N LEU A 147 -10.64 -1.80 2.93
CA LEU A 147 -11.67 -1.70 3.97
C LEU A 147 -11.63 -2.94 4.84
N TRP A 148 -11.72 -2.75 6.14
CA TRP A 148 -11.74 -3.83 7.11
C TRP A 148 -13.17 -4.18 7.51
N SER A 149 -13.50 -5.47 7.51
CA SER A 149 -14.73 -5.96 8.11
C SER A 149 -14.44 -6.43 9.53
N GLY A 150 -14.98 -5.73 10.53
CA GLY A 150 -14.88 -6.15 11.93
C GLY A 150 -15.62 -7.47 12.20
N GLU A 151 -16.72 -7.72 11.51
CA GLU A 151 -17.50 -8.95 11.60
C GLU A 151 -16.72 -10.16 11.10
N LYS A 152 -16.07 -10.02 9.93
CA LYS A 152 -15.32 -11.11 9.29
C LYS A 152 -13.86 -11.19 9.77
N GLY A 153 -13.37 -10.21 10.51
CA GLY A 153 -11.98 -10.13 10.96
C GLY A 153 -10.94 -10.08 9.83
N ARG A 154 -11.33 -9.55 8.66
CA ARG A 154 -10.49 -9.53 7.44
C ARG A 154 -10.81 -8.34 6.55
N ILE A 155 -10.03 -8.16 5.49
CA ILE A 155 -10.34 -7.21 4.42
C ILE A 155 -11.70 -7.56 3.81
N ALA A 156 -12.59 -6.56 3.69
CA ALA A 156 -13.88 -6.66 3.02
C ALA A 156 -13.77 -6.40 1.51
N CYS A 157 -12.99 -5.41 1.13
CA CYS A 157 -12.59 -5.12 -0.25
C CYS A 157 -11.30 -4.29 -0.26
N GLY A 158 -10.61 -4.26 -1.39
CA GLY A 158 -9.37 -3.54 -1.54
C GLY A 158 -9.16 -2.97 -2.92
N LEU A 159 -8.30 -1.96 -3.00
CA LEU A 159 -7.88 -1.29 -4.22
C LEU A 159 -6.36 -1.29 -4.28
N ALA A 160 -5.79 -1.63 -5.44
CA ALA A 160 -4.38 -1.43 -5.70
C ALA A 160 -4.15 -0.75 -7.05
N ILE A 161 -3.32 0.28 -7.04
CA ILE A 161 -2.85 0.97 -8.24
C ILE A 161 -1.68 0.15 -8.79
N ILE A 162 -1.88 -0.42 -9.98
CA ILE A 162 -0.90 -1.32 -10.59
C ILE A 162 0.07 -0.55 -11.48
N ASP A 163 -0.43 0.52 -12.12
CA ASP A 163 0.36 1.33 -13.03
C ASP A 163 -0.13 2.77 -13.07
N THR A 164 0.80 3.69 -13.29
CA THR A 164 0.56 5.14 -13.28
C THR A 164 1.23 5.81 -14.47
N VAL A 165 0.69 6.94 -14.89
CA VAL A 165 1.28 7.84 -15.88
C VAL A 165 1.40 9.24 -15.28
N PRO A 166 2.41 10.03 -15.69
CA PRO A 166 2.47 11.44 -15.30
C PRO A 166 1.21 12.18 -15.73
N ASP A 167 0.78 13.13 -14.93
CA ASP A 167 -0.27 14.06 -15.33
C ASP A 167 0.27 15.05 -16.37
N GLU A 168 -0.45 15.27 -17.46
CA GLU A 168 -0.02 16.15 -18.56
C GLU A 168 -0.04 17.64 -18.17
N HIS A 169 -0.84 18.00 -17.17
CA HIS A 169 -1.08 19.40 -16.77
C HIS A 169 -0.45 19.78 -15.43
N LEU A 170 -0.14 18.79 -14.58
CA LEU A 170 0.33 19.00 -13.21
C LEU A 170 1.67 18.30 -12.96
N THR A 171 2.74 19.09 -12.85
CA THR A 171 4.08 18.58 -12.53
C THR A 171 4.10 17.89 -11.16
N GLY A 172 4.67 16.69 -11.11
CA GLY A 172 4.78 15.91 -9.87
C GLY A 172 3.49 15.17 -9.45
N VAL A 173 2.43 15.27 -10.24
CA VAL A 173 1.19 14.52 -10.05
C VAL A 173 1.19 13.31 -11.00
N TRP A 174 0.75 12.17 -10.49
CA TRP A 174 0.60 10.93 -11.25
C TRP A 174 -0.87 10.55 -11.32
N GLN A 175 -1.30 10.01 -12.44
CA GLN A 175 -2.64 9.49 -12.63
C GLN A 175 -2.61 7.98 -12.75
N PRO A 176 -3.59 7.26 -12.17
CA PRO A 176 -3.68 5.82 -12.32
C PRO A 176 -4.00 5.45 -13.76
N ARG A 177 -3.23 4.53 -14.34
CA ARG A 177 -3.48 3.93 -15.64
C ARG A 177 -4.16 2.57 -15.50
N VAL A 178 -3.74 1.77 -14.53
CA VAL A 178 -4.33 0.47 -14.23
C VAL A 178 -4.58 0.37 -12.74
N VAL A 179 -5.82 0.04 -12.38
CA VAL A 179 -6.24 -0.15 -10.98
C VAL A 179 -7.00 -1.46 -10.86
N ASN A 180 -6.68 -2.22 -9.84
CA ASN A 180 -7.41 -3.45 -9.50
C ASN A 180 -8.29 -3.19 -8.27
N LEU A 181 -9.56 -3.58 -8.37
CA LEU A 181 -10.53 -3.62 -7.28
C LEU A 181 -10.71 -5.08 -6.87
N TYR A 182 -10.41 -5.41 -5.61
CA TYR A 182 -10.49 -6.75 -5.06
C TYR A 182 -11.77 -6.91 -4.28
N MET A 183 -12.67 -7.79 -4.76
CA MET A 183 -13.95 -8.12 -4.15
C MET A 183 -13.96 -9.60 -3.71
N ASP A 184 -14.96 -10.04 -2.97
CA ASP A 184 -15.05 -11.41 -2.42
C ASP A 184 -14.95 -12.52 -3.49
N ASN A 185 -15.49 -12.29 -4.70
CA ASN A 185 -15.56 -13.29 -5.77
C ASN A 185 -15.02 -12.83 -7.13
N ALA A 186 -14.41 -11.66 -7.19
CA ALA A 186 -13.84 -11.14 -8.44
C ALA A 186 -12.72 -10.14 -8.17
N VAL A 187 -11.77 -10.08 -9.10
CA VAL A 187 -10.85 -8.94 -9.25
C VAL A 187 -11.31 -8.15 -10.47
N THR A 188 -11.72 -6.90 -10.27
CA THR A 188 -12.15 -6.01 -11.34
C THR A 188 -11.00 -5.09 -11.72
N VAL A 189 -10.50 -5.25 -12.94
CA VAL A 189 -9.38 -4.48 -13.49
C VAL A 189 -9.94 -3.27 -14.24
N LEU A 190 -9.57 -2.08 -13.79
CA LEU A 190 -9.89 -0.80 -14.41
C LEU A 190 -8.68 -0.32 -15.20
N ARG A 191 -8.82 -0.16 -16.51
CA ARG A 191 -7.78 0.39 -17.39
C ARG A 191 -8.23 1.73 -17.95
N ARG A 192 -7.42 2.76 -17.73
CA ARG A 192 -7.71 4.09 -18.26
C ARG A 192 -7.58 4.12 -19.76
N ARG A 193 -8.53 4.79 -20.41
CA ARG A 193 -8.56 5.09 -21.84
C ARG A 193 -8.84 6.58 -22.04
N PRO A 194 -8.65 7.15 -23.24
CA PRO A 194 -8.95 8.55 -23.51
C PRO A 194 -10.42 8.91 -23.25
N ASP A 195 -11.34 7.97 -23.50
CA ASP A 195 -12.79 8.10 -23.38
C ASP A 195 -13.35 7.65 -22.02
N GLY A 196 -12.50 7.27 -21.05
CA GLY A 196 -12.93 6.83 -19.73
C GLY A 196 -12.19 5.60 -19.22
N TRP A 197 -12.93 4.68 -18.59
CA TRP A 197 -12.38 3.46 -18.00
C TRP A 197 -12.91 2.21 -18.69
N ASN A 198 -12.01 1.34 -19.11
CA ASN A 198 -12.37 -0.01 -19.53
C ASN A 198 -12.37 -0.93 -18.30
N VAL A 199 -13.45 -1.69 -18.13
CA VAL A 199 -13.68 -2.58 -17.00
C VAL A 199 -13.59 -4.02 -17.46
N GLN A 200 -12.67 -4.79 -16.84
CA GLN A 200 -12.54 -6.22 -17.04
C GLN A 200 -12.69 -6.93 -15.71
N ARG A 201 -13.72 -7.78 -15.60
CA ARG A 201 -13.98 -8.56 -14.38
C ARG A 201 -13.38 -9.96 -14.52
N LEU A 202 -12.53 -10.34 -13.57
CA LEU A 202 -11.88 -11.64 -13.46
C LEU A 202 -12.51 -12.39 -12.26
N PRO A 203 -13.47 -13.28 -12.49
CA PRO A 203 -14.13 -14.00 -11.40
C PRO A 203 -13.20 -15.04 -10.76
N HIS A 204 -13.37 -15.24 -9.45
CA HIS A 204 -12.75 -16.32 -8.69
C HIS A 204 -13.72 -16.87 -7.64
N ARG A 205 -13.41 -18.07 -7.08
CA ARG A 205 -14.29 -18.77 -6.12
C ARG A 205 -13.71 -18.82 -4.70
N MET A 206 -12.91 -17.83 -4.33
CA MET A 206 -12.22 -17.83 -3.03
C MET A 206 -13.11 -17.35 -1.87
N GLY A 207 -14.25 -16.70 -2.16
CA GLY A 207 -15.17 -16.18 -1.15
C GLY A 207 -14.57 -15.09 -0.26
N ARG A 208 -13.43 -14.51 -0.68
CA ARG A 208 -12.74 -13.40 -0.01
C ARG A 208 -11.89 -12.62 -1.01
N PRO A 209 -11.63 -11.32 -0.78
CA PRO A 209 -10.73 -10.56 -1.62
C PRO A 209 -9.34 -11.20 -1.71
N LEU A 210 -8.74 -11.20 -2.89
CA LEU A 210 -7.37 -11.69 -3.10
C LEU A 210 -6.34 -10.62 -2.69
N MET A 211 -6.53 -10.08 -1.50
CA MET A 211 -5.70 -9.05 -0.89
C MET A 211 -5.62 -9.30 0.62
N GLU A 212 -4.41 -9.44 1.13
CA GLU A 212 -4.14 -9.65 2.57
C GLU A 212 -3.17 -8.59 3.09
N PRO A 213 -3.36 -8.09 4.32
CA PRO A 213 -2.49 -7.09 4.88
C PRO A 213 -1.31 -7.73 5.62
N LEU A 214 -0.11 -7.17 5.44
CA LEU A 214 1.01 -7.30 6.37
C LEU A 214 0.88 -6.15 7.36
N ILE A 215 0.93 -6.44 8.68
CA ILE A 215 0.52 -5.46 9.67
C ILE A 215 1.54 -5.37 10.81
N TRP A 216 2.05 -4.16 11.02
CA TRP A 216 2.88 -3.85 12.17
C TRP A 216 2.03 -3.32 13.35
N ASN A 217 2.17 -3.96 14.51
CA ASN A 217 1.57 -3.51 15.77
C ASN A 217 0.06 -3.21 15.68
N ALA A 218 -0.70 -4.21 15.19
CA ALA A 218 -2.15 -4.14 15.15
C ALA A 218 -2.75 -4.16 16.57
N THR A 219 -3.89 -3.50 16.72
CA THR A 219 -4.72 -3.55 17.92
C THR A 219 -6.18 -3.70 17.50
N SER A 220 -7.07 -4.15 18.41
CA SER A 220 -8.50 -4.33 18.13
C SER A 220 -9.16 -3.08 17.53
N GLY A 221 -8.76 -1.89 17.97
CA GLY A 221 -9.26 -0.61 17.43
C GLY A 221 -8.50 -0.07 16.21
N LYS A 222 -7.43 -0.74 15.75
CA LYS A 222 -6.61 -0.35 14.59
C LYS A 222 -6.14 -1.58 13.84
N PRO A 223 -7.02 -2.18 13.03
CA PRO A 223 -6.74 -3.43 12.33
C PRO A 223 -5.59 -3.32 11.33
N PHE A 224 -5.33 -2.14 10.73
CA PHE A 224 -4.19 -1.89 9.86
C PHE A 224 -2.93 -1.39 10.59
N GLY A 225 -2.86 -1.60 11.91
CA GLY A 225 -1.67 -1.33 12.69
C GLY A 225 -1.32 0.15 12.88
N ARG A 226 -0.06 0.39 13.20
CA ARG A 226 0.49 1.74 13.45
C ARG A 226 1.91 1.82 12.91
N SER A 227 2.23 2.93 12.26
CA SER A 227 3.59 3.23 11.82
C SER A 227 4.58 3.26 12.99
N ARG A 228 5.76 2.69 12.78
CA ARG A 228 6.87 2.80 13.71
C ARG A 228 7.37 4.24 13.84
N LEU A 229 7.28 5.03 12.77
CA LEU A 229 7.68 6.42 12.74
C LEU A 229 6.77 7.35 13.55
N LYS A 230 5.54 6.92 13.86
CA LYS A 230 4.55 7.79 14.54
C LYS A 230 5.03 8.33 15.89
N ARG A 231 5.87 7.60 16.63
CA ARG A 231 6.45 8.07 17.89
C ARG A 231 7.60 9.04 17.62
N SER A 232 8.44 8.75 16.63
CA SER A 232 9.59 9.59 16.26
C SER A 232 9.16 10.97 15.74
N ILE A 233 8.08 11.02 14.94
CA ILE A 233 7.50 12.27 14.42
C ILE A 233 7.01 13.21 15.55
N ARG A 234 6.60 12.67 16.68
CA ARG A 234 6.13 13.49 17.83
C ARG A 234 7.23 13.88 18.81
N THR A 235 8.40 13.29 18.69
CA THR A 235 9.52 13.47 19.64
C THR A 235 10.61 14.40 19.06
N LEU A 236 10.56 14.64 17.74
CA LEU A 236 11.36 15.63 17.04
C LEU A 236 10.56 16.94 16.90
#